data_77f260c21bc43786282815d2ff002c57
#
_entry.id   77f260c21bc43786282815d2ff002c57
#
_cell.length_a   1.000
_cell.length_b   1.000
_cell.length_c   1.000
_cell.angle_alpha   90.00
_cell.angle_beta   90.00
_cell.angle_gamma   90.00
#
_symmetry.space_group_name_H-M   'P 1'
#
loop_
_entity.id
_entity.type
_entity.pdbx_description
1 polymer ?
#
loop_
_entity_poly.entity_id
_entity_poly.type
_entity_poly.pdbx_seq_one_letter_code
_entity_poly.pdbx_strand_id
1 'polypeptide(L)'
;MIASIKGTVLHKDINFAIIDNNGLGYRVFLRPDLLASLKDGVTVQFFTHEYLRENERELYGFESIGELKLFWKLMTVSGVGPKMALHLLGLGYEKLRKAIDTENLAIISSISGVGKKTAQKIILELRGKLKSDIA
;
A
#
# COMPACT_ATOMS: atom_id res chain seq x y z
N MET A 1 -2.33 0.52 18.96
CA MET A 1 -2.27 0.43 17.51
C MET A 1 -1.68 1.71 16.92
N ILE A 2 -0.74 1.59 16.00
CA ILE A 2 -0.07 2.74 15.38
C ILE A 2 -0.84 3.11 14.12
N ALA A 3 -1.57 4.22 14.16
CA ALA A 3 -2.43 4.67 13.07
C ALA A 3 -1.81 5.78 12.22
N SER A 4 -0.75 6.42 12.71
CA SER A 4 0.01 7.40 11.94
C SER A 4 1.40 7.54 12.54
N ILE A 5 2.33 8.03 11.73
CA ILE A 5 3.68 8.32 12.18
C ILE A 5 4.18 9.57 11.49
N LYS A 6 4.81 10.45 12.27
CA LYS A 6 5.49 11.64 11.75
C LYS A 6 6.93 11.61 12.25
N GLY A 7 7.87 11.80 11.36
CA GLY A 7 9.27 11.79 11.73
C GLY A 7 10.18 12.04 10.55
N THR A 8 11.47 11.82 10.78
CA THR A 8 12.52 12.08 9.80
C THR A 8 12.99 10.77 9.17
N VAL A 9 13.18 10.78 7.85
CA VAL A 9 13.72 9.62 7.15
C VAL A 9 15.18 9.44 7.50
N LEU A 10 15.50 8.35 8.21
CA LEU A 10 16.90 8.01 8.56
C LEU A 10 17.57 7.19 7.46
N HIS A 11 16.82 6.30 6.84
CA HIS A 11 17.37 5.35 5.88
C HIS A 11 16.25 4.85 4.99
N LYS A 12 16.59 4.59 3.73
CA LYS A 12 15.67 3.96 2.78
C LYS A 12 16.25 2.63 2.33
N ASP A 13 15.37 1.65 2.18
CA ASP A 13 15.71 0.40 1.58
C ASP A 13 14.78 0.15 0.39
N ILE A 14 14.83 -1.05 -0.17
CA ILE A 14 14.05 -1.40 -1.36
C ILE A 14 12.55 -1.35 -1.11
N ASN A 15 12.12 -1.77 0.09
CA ASN A 15 10.69 -1.93 0.41
C ASN A 15 10.23 -1.06 1.56
N PHE A 16 11.14 -0.42 2.28
CA PHE A 16 10.80 0.32 3.49
C PHE A 16 11.71 1.51 3.70
N ALA A 17 11.25 2.41 4.56
CA ALA A 17 12.09 3.46 5.11
C ALA A 17 12.11 3.32 6.62
N ILE A 18 13.18 3.77 7.26
CA ILE A 18 13.24 3.88 8.72
C ILE A 18 12.93 5.32 9.07
N ILE A 19 11.89 5.51 9.84
CA ILE A 19 11.41 6.85 10.25
C ILE A 19 11.75 7.07 11.71
N ASP A 20 12.51 8.09 11.98
CA ASP A 20 12.87 8.48 13.34
C ASP A 20 11.77 9.35 13.94
N ASN A 21 11.17 8.85 15.00
CA ASN A 21 10.20 9.61 15.79
C ASN A 21 10.73 9.71 17.21
N ASN A 22 11.29 10.87 17.52
CA ASN A 22 11.82 11.16 18.86
C ASN A 22 12.81 10.10 19.38
N GLY A 23 13.69 9.62 18.52
CA GLY A 23 14.72 8.67 18.89
C GLY A 23 14.35 7.21 18.68
N LEU A 24 13.09 6.90 18.34
CA LEU A 24 12.68 5.56 17.98
C LEU A 24 12.62 5.44 16.47
N GLY A 25 13.29 4.44 15.91
CA GLY A 25 13.25 4.16 14.49
C GLY A 25 12.18 3.13 14.16
N TYR A 26 11.25 3.52 13.32
CA TYR A 26 10.17 2.63 12.85
C TYR A 26 10.44 2.22 11.41
N ARG A 27 10.37 0.92 11.14
CA ARG A 27 10.45 0.42 9.78
C ARG A 27 9.05 0.49 9.17
N VAL A 28 8.89 1.33 8.16
CA VAL A 28 7.60 1.54 7.50
C VAL A 28 7.69 1.07 6.05
N PHE A 29 6.91 0.08 5.69
CA PHE A 29 6.83 -0.40 4.31
C PHE A 29 6.01 0.58 3.49
N LEU A 30 6.54 0.96 2.34
CA LEU A 30 5.96 2.00 1.47
C LEU A 30 5.96 1.52 0.03
N ARG A 31 5.11 2.15 -0.79
CA ARG A 31 5.12 1.89 -2.24
C ARG A 31 6.50 2.14 -2.83
N PRO A 32 6.91 1.34 -3.81
CA PRO A 32 8.23 1.55 -4.44
C PRO A 32 8.42 2.94 -5.05
N ASP A 33 7.39 3.49 -5.69
CA ASP A 33 7.46 4.82 -6.30
C ASP A 33 7.68 5.92 -5.26
N LEU A 34 7.00 5.79 -4.12
CA LEU A 34 7.17 6.74 -3.02
C LEU A 34 8.57 6.65 -2.43
N LEU A 35 9.07 5.44 -2.21
CA LEU A 35 10.44 5.24 -1.72
C LEU A 35 11.47 5.88 -2.64
N ALA A 36 11.29 5.73 -3.95
CA ALA A 36 12.21 6.32 -4.92
C ALA A 36 12.27 7.84 -4.82
N SER A 37 11.17 8.48 -4.41
CA SER A 37 11.10 9.94 -4.30
C SER A 37 11.55 10.52 -2.97
N LEU A 38 11.61 9.69 -1.92
CA LEU A 38 12.01 10.15 -0.59
C LEU A 38 13.50 10.39 -0.51
N LYS A 39 13.89 11.35 0.31
CA LYS A 39 15.29 11.65 0.60
C LYS A 39 15.56 11.53 2.10
N ASP A 40 16.76 11.08 2.44
CA ASP A 40 17.18 11.03 3.82
C ASP A 40 17.14 12.43 4.43
N GLY A 41 16.74 12.52 5.69
CA GLY A 41 16.67 13.78 6.40
C GLY A 41 15.36 14.55 6.23
N VAL A 42 14.48 14.13 5.34
CA VAL A 42 13.19 14.80 5.12
C VAL A 42 12.20 14.38 6.20
N THR A 43 11.38 15.34 6.64
CA THR A 43 10.27 15.06 7.55
C THR A 43 9.07 14.57 6.75
N VAL A 44 8.50 13.46 7.19
CA VAL A 44 7.34 12.83 6.53
C VAL A 44 6.27 12.53 7.55
N GLN A 45 5.05 12.35 7.06
CA GLN A 45 3.95 11.87 7.86
C GLN A 45 3.17 10.84 7.03
N PHE A 46 2.91 9.70 7.64
CA PHE A 46 2.16 8.63 7.00
C PHE A 46 1.01 8.17 7.89
N PHE A 47 -0.10 7.84 7.27
CA PHE A 47 -1.14 7.05 7.91
C PHE A 47 -0.72 5.60 7.82
N THR A 48 -0.91 4.84 8.88
CA THR A 48 -0.30 3.52 8.97
C THR A 48 -1.31 2.43 9.27
N HIS A 49 -0.93 1.22 8.86
CA HIS A 49 -1.62 -0.01 9.21
C HIS A 49 -0.60 -0.97 9.80
N GLU A 50 -0.87 -1.47 11.00
CA GLU A 50 -0.08 -2.55 11.59
C GLU A 50 -0.58 -3.89 11.07
N TYR A 51 0.31 -4.64 10.44
CA TYR A 51 0.02 -5.98 9.98
C TYR A 51 0.64 -6.95 10.97
N LEU A 52 -0.20 -7.61 11.74
CA LEU A 52 0.24 -8.50 12.80
C LEU A 52 0.07 -9.95 12.37
N ARG A 53 1.13 -10.72 12.54
CA ARG A 53 1.13 -12.16 12.40
C ARG A 53 1.66 -12.76 13.69
N GLU A 54 1.62 -14.09 13.78
CA GLU A 54 2.06 -14.82 14.97
C GLU A 54 3.46 -14.39 15.42
N ASN A 55 4.39 -14.22 14.48
CA ASN A 55 5.79 -13.91 14.79
C ASN A 55 6.28 -12.61 14.17
N GLU A 56 5.40 -11.80 13.58
CA GLU A 56 5.80 -10.60 12.85
C GLU A 56 4.88 -9.43 13.14
N ARG A 57 5.49 -8.25 13.21
CA ARG A 57 4.78 -6.97 13.20
C ARG A 57 5.37 -6.13 12.10
N GLU A 58 4.52 -5.72 11.16
CA GLU A 58 4.94 -4.86 10.07
C GLU A 58 4.07 -3.61 10.05
N LEU A 59 4.67 -2.48 9.76
CA LEU A 59 3.98 -1.21 9.66
C LEU A 59 3.97 -0.77 8.21
N TYR A 60 2.78 -0.54 7.66
CA TYR A 60 2.60 -0.09 6.29
C TYR A 60 2.13 1.35 6.29
N GLY A 61 2.75 2.20 5.47
CA GLY A 61 2.48 3.63 5.47
C GLY A 61 1.92 4.14 4.17
N PHE A 62 1.03 5.14 4.29
CA PHE A 62 0.30 5.72 3.16
C PHE A 62 0.26 7.23 3.32
N GLU A 63 0.28 7.94 2.19
CA GLU A 63 0.28 9.40 2.21
C GLU A 63 -1.08 9.99 2.56
N SER A 64 -2.15 9.23 2.38
CA SER A 64 -3.50 9.72 2.66
C SER A 64 -4.38 8.63 3.27
N ILE A 65 -5.45 9.05 3.93
CA ILE A 65 -6.48 8.14 4.43
C ILE A 65 -7.12 7.37 3.27
N GLY A 66 -7.31 8.04 2.13
CA GLY A 66 -7.88 7.39 0.95
C GLY A 66 -7.06 6.20 0.49
N GLU A 67 -5.73 6.34 0.44
CA GLU A 67 -4.85 5.24 0.11
C GLU A 67 -4.94 4.11 1.12
N LEU A 68 -4.96 4.45 2.40
CA LEU A 68 -5.09 3.46 3.47
C LEU A 68 -6.39 2.67 3.31
N LYS A 69 -7.49 3.35 3.01
CA LYS A 69 -8.78 2.68 2.80
C LYS A 69 -8.75 1.76 1.58
N LEU A 70 -8.10 2.18 0.51
CA LEU A 70 -7.94 1.34 -0.68
C LEU A 70 -7.10 0.11 -0.35
N PHE A 71 -6.02 0.30 0.41
CA PHE A 71 -5.20 -0.81 0.89
C PHE A 71 -6.05 -1.83 1.66
N TRP A 72 -6.89 -1.37 2.57
CA TRP A 72 -7.78 -2.26 3.32
C TRP A 72 -8.72 -3.04 2.40
N LYS A 73 -9.30 -2.36 1.41
CA LYS A 73 -10.20 -3.02 0.45
C LYS A 73 -9.46 -4.09 -0.36
N LEU A 74 -8.26 -3.79 -0.83
CA LEU A 74 -7.46 -4.76 -1.55
C LEU A 74 -7.15 -5.98 -0.68
N MET A 75 -6.88 -5.77 0.58
CA MET A 75 -6.56 -6.83 1.52
C MET A 75 -7.76 -7.73 1.85
N THR A 76 -8.99 -7.31 1.57
CA THR A 76 -10.15 -8.18 1.74
C THR A 76 -10.23 -9.27 0.67
N VAL A 77 -9.51 -9.10 -0.43
CA VAL A 77 -9.52 -10.09 -1.51
C VAL A 77 -8.64 -11.27 -1.15
N SER A 78 -9.19 -12.47 -1.20
CA SER A 78 -8.43 -13.69 -0.93
C SER A 78 -7.23 -13.78 -1.86
N GLY A 79 -6.06 -14.02 -1.29
CA GLY A 79 -4.81 -14.11 -2.05
C GLY A 79 -4.07 -12.80 -2.18
N VAL A 80 -4.62 -11.68 -1.70
CA VAL A 80 -3.93 -10.39 -1.71
C VAL A 80 -3.37 -10.11 -0.32
N GLY A 81 -2.05 -10.15 -0.21
CA GLY A 81 -1.35 -9.78 1.01
C GLY A 81 -0.93 -8.31 0.98
N PRO A 82 -0.33 -7.82 2.08
CA PRO A 82 0.03 -6.41 2.20
C PRO A 82 1.04 -5.93 1.16
N LYS A 83 2.03 -6.74 0.83
CA LYS A 83 3.05 -6.33 -0.14
C LYS A 83 2.48 -6.25 -1.56
N MET A 84 1.62 -7.20 -1.91
CA MET A 84 0.90 -7.16 -3.19
C MET A 84 0.00 -5.93 -3.26
N ALA A 85 -0.71 -5.63 -2.18
CA ALA A 85 -1.58 -4.45 -2.12
C ALA A 85 -0.79 -3.16 -2.33
N LEU A 86 0.42 -3.05 -1.74
CA LEU A 86 1.29 -1.89 -1.99
C LEU A 86 1.66 -1.75 -3.46
N HIS A 87 2.00 -2.86 -4.10
CA HIS A 87 2.36 -2.84 -5.52
C HIS A 87 1.17 -2.42 -6.39
N LEU A 88 -0.01 -2.91 -6.06
CA LEU A 88 -1.24 -2.52 -6.75
C LEU A 88 -1.51 -1.02 -6.62
N LEU A 89 -1.32 -0.48 -5.41
CA LEU A 89 -1.46 0.95 -5.17
C LEU A 89 -0.50 1.79 -6.00
N GLY A 90 0.62 1.22 -6.40
CA GLY A 90 1.60 1.88 -7.25
C GLY A 90 1.06 2.29 -8.62
N LEU A 91 -0.04 1.69 -9.07
CA LEU A 91 -0.73 2.11 -10.30
C LEU A 91 -1.39 3.49 -10.16
N GLY A 92 -1.65 3.94 -8.94
CA GLY A 92 -2.47 5.11 -8.67
C GLY A 92 -3.95 4.75 -8.58
N TYR A 93 -4.69 5.50 -7.77
CA TYR A 93 -6.09 5.18 -7.50
C TYR A 93 -6.96 5.12 -8.76
N GLU A 94 -6.89 6.16 -9.58
CA GLU A 94 -7.76 6.25 -10.77
C GLU A 94 -7.48 5.12 -11.77
N LYS A 95 -6.21 4.84 -12.00
CA LYS A 95 -5.82 3.80 -12.95
C LYS A 95 -6.21 2.42 -12.44
N LEU A 96 -6.01 2.18 -11.15
CA LEU A 96 -6.38 0.91 -10.52
C LEU A 96 -7.91 0.72 -10.55
N ARG A 97 -8.65 1.75 -10.13
CA ARG A 97 -10.11 1.70 -10.13
C ARG A 97 -10.65 1.44 -11.54
N LYS A 98 -10.13 2.18 -12.52
CA LYS A 98 -10.55 2.01 -13.91
C LYS A 98 -10.25 0.60 -14.43
N ALA A 99 -9.07 0.06 -14.11
CA ALA A 99 -8.70 -1.29 -14.52
C ALA A 99 -9.64 -2.33 -13.92
N ILE A 100 -10.02 -2.16 -12.66
CA ILE A 100 -10.95 -3.07 -11.99
C ILE A 100 -12.35 -2.94 -12.59
N ASP A 101 -12.85 -1.72 -12.73
CA ASP A 101 -14.21 -1.47 -13.21
C ASP A 101 -14.41 -1.86 -14.68
N THR A 102 -13.37 -1.74 -15.49
CA THR A 102 -13.42 -2.15 -16.90
C THR A 102 -12.92 -3.56 -17.14
N GLU A 103 -12.66 -4.31 -16.06
CA GLU A 103 -12.19 -5.69 -16.11
C GLU A 103 -10.92 -5.86 -16.95
N ASN A 104 -9.99 -4.92 -16.80
CA ASN A 104 -8.71 -4.97 -17.52
C ASN A 104 -7.73 -5.92 -16.83
N LEU A 105 -7.89 -7.20 -17.10
CA LEU A 105 -7.08 -8.24 -16.51
C LEU A 105 -5.59 -8.06 -16.81
N ALA A 106 -5.26 -7.62 -18.01
CA ALA A 106 -3.86 -7.45 -18.43
C ALA A 106 -3.11 -6.44 -17.57
N ILE A 107 -3.73 -5.30 -17.28
CA ILE A 107 -3.10 -4.26 -16.45
C ILE A 107 -2.88 -4.78 -15.04
N ILE A 108 -3.88 -5.40 -14.45
CA ILE A 108 -3.79 -5.86 -13.06
C ILE A 108 -2.79 -7.02 -12.94
N SER A 109 -2.81 -7.97 -13.86
CA SER A 109 -1.88 -9.09 -13.82
C SER A 109 -0.45 -8.72 -14.20
N SER A 110 -0.22 -7.52 -14.76
CA SER A 110 1.13 -7.04 -15.04
C SER A 110 1.88 -6.59 -13.79
N ILE A 111 1.16 -6.39 -12.69
CA ILE A 111 1.77 -5.98 -11.41
C ILE A 111 2.58 -7.14 -10.85
N SER A 112 3.79 -6.83 -10.39
CA SER A 112 4.69 -7.82 -9.83
C SER A 112 4.03 -8.60 -8.69
N GLY A 113 4.02 -9.93 -8.82
CA GLY A 113 3.44 -10.82 -7.82
C GLY A 113 1.95 -11.11 -8.00
N VAL A 114 1.28 -10.41 -8.94
CA VAL A 114 -0.15 -10.62 -9.17
C VAL A 114 -0.33 -11.58 -10.35
N GLY A 115 -0.74 -12.81 -10.05
CA GLY A 115 -1.05 -13.78 -11.08
C GLY A 115 -2.43 -13.55 -11.67
N LYS A 116 -2.71 -14.28 -12.77
CA LYS A 116 -3.97 -14.16 -13.48
C LYS A 116 -5.19 -14.50 -12.60
N LYS A 117 -5.08 -15.53 -11.78
CA LYS A 117 -6.19 -15.92 -10.88
C LYS A 117 -6.48 -14.86 -9.84
N THR A 118 -5.43 -14.30 -9.23
CA THR A 118 -5.59 -13.23 -8.24
C THR A 118 -6.18 -11.98 -8.88
N ALA A 119 -5.71 -11.62 -10.08
CA ALA A 119 -6.25 -10.48 -10.81
C ALA A 119 -7.75 -10.68 -11.10
N GLN A 120 -8.16 -11.88 -11.47
CA GLN A 120 -9.57 -12.19 -11.68
C GLN A 120 -10.40 -12.04 -10.40
N LYS A 121 -9.87 -12.49 -9.27
CA LYS A 121 -10.53 -12.32 -7.97
C LYS A 121 -10.67 -10.86 -7.58
N ILE A 122 -9.62 -10.07 -7.79
CA ILE A 122 -9.65 -8.64 -7.50
C ILE A 122 -10.78 -7.97 -8.29
N ILE A 123 -10.86 -8.26 -9.58
CA ILE A 123 -11.92 -7.71 -10.43
C ILE A 123 -13.30 -8.14 -9.93
N LEU A 124 -13.46 -9.43 -9.71
CA LEU A 124 -14.75 -9.99 -9.30
C LEU A 124 -15.26 -9.39 -7.99
N GLU A 125 -14.36 -9.26 -7.00
CA GLU A 125 -14.75 -8.85 -5.66
C GLU A 125 -14.83 -7.32 -5.49
N LEU A 126 -14.07 -6.56 -6.25
CA LEU A 126 -13.98 -5.11 -6.04
C LEU A 126 -14.65 -4.26 -7.12
N ARG A 127 -15.07 -4.85 -8.22
CA ARG A 127 -15.72 -4.09 -9.29
C ARG A 127 -16.94 -3.33 -8.74
N GLY A 128 -16.95 -2.01 -9.00
CA GLY A 128 -18.01 -1.13 -8.55
C GLY A 128 -17.99 -0.77 -7.07
N LYS A 129 -16.97 -1.20 -6.33
CA LYS A 129 -16.91 -1.01 -4.87
C LYS A 129 -15.88 0.00 -4.40
N LEU A 130 -15.15 0.64 -5.30
CA LEU A 130 -14.03 1.50 -4.91
C LEU A 130 -14.32 3.00 -4.93
N LYS A 131 -15.46 3.43 -5.39
CA LYS A 131 -15.64 4.83 -5.76
C LYS A 131 -16.03 5.80 -4.66
N SER A 132 -16.58 5.38 -3.53
CA SER A 132 -17.14 6.32 -2.56
C SER A 132 -16.27 6.60 -1.35
N ASP A 133 -15.31 5.74 -1.05
CA ASP A 133 -14.53 5.82 0.19
C ASP A 133 -13.18 6.50 0.03
N ILE A 134 -12.83 6.87 -1.20
CA ILE A 134 -11.46 7.28 -1.53
C ILE A 134 -11.52 8.62 -2.27
N ALA A 135 -11.89 9.60 -1.57
CA ALA A 135 -11.92 10.96 -2.13
C ALA A 135 -10.70 11.75 -1.67
#